data_0789bc106836de81b50b55ccde4cde8c
#
_entry.id   0789bc106836de81b50b55ccde4cde8c
#
_cell.length_a   1.000
_cell.length_b   1.000
_cell.length_c   1.000
_cell.angle_alpha   90.00
_cell.angle_beta   90.00
_cell.angle_gamma   90.00
#
_symmetry.space_group_name_H-M   'P 1'
#
loop_
_entity.id
_entity.type
_entity.pdbx_description
1 polymer ?
#
loop_
_entity_poly.entity_id
_entity_poly.type
_entity_poly.pdbx_seq_one_letter_code
_entity_poly.pdbx_strand_id
1 'polypeptide(L)'
;MQGSQTKRTVFPLPEFVEESYAVICDFDGTVTPFDVTDAILERFAHPSWKTIEDEWVQGNLSARECMERQIPLIGAKPGVLEAFLDEVPVTDGFVEFTRFCRSRDIPLTIVSDGMDYAIRHILYRHGMHHIPVVANRLIRSRTGYQLEFPYGREGCPSGVCKCSVASIVAADSKCLLIGDGLSDCCLARSASFTLARHGKSLQRHCAEQGFPHQTYLDFFDILEAFKAPVPQPYAMPAAVLPAV
;
A
#
# COMPACT_ATOMS: atom_id res chain seq x y z
N MET A 1 -33.60 -9.63 13.24
CA MET A 1 -32.61 -8.54 13.19
C MET A 1 -32.16 -8.41 11.74
N GLN A 2 -32.69 -7.43 11.02
CA GLN A 2 -32.33 -7.19 9.61
C GLN A 2 -31.04 -6.38 9.62
N GLY A 3 -29.95 -6.97 9.16
CA GLY A 3 -28.69 -6.28 8.96
C GLY A 3 -28.85 -5.20 7.88
N SER A 4 -28.65 -3.96 8.25
CA SER A 4 -28.55 -2.84 7.33
C SER A 4 -27.36 -3.08 6.39
N GLN A 5 -27.62 -3.53 5.17
CA GLN A 5 -26.64 -3.48 4.10
C GLN A 5 -26.44 -2.00 3.73
N THR A 6 -25.39 -1.41 4.25
CA THR A 6 -24.89 -0.12 3.78
C THR A 6 -24.59 -0.25 2.29
N LYS A 7 -25.40 0.38 1.43
CA LYS A 7 -25.11 0.42 -0.01
C LYS A 7 -23.74 1.08 -0.20
N ARG A 8 -22.77 0.29 -0.64
CA ARG A 8 -21.44 0.76 -1.04
C ARG A 8 -21.63 1.65 -2.26
N THR A 9 -21.32 2.93 -2.13
CA THR A 9 -21.31 3.84 -3.27
C THR A 9 -19.91 3.75 -3.89
N VAL A 10 -19.80 2.94 -4.93
CA VAL A 10 -18.57 2.80 -5.73
C VAL A 10 -18.65 3.85 -6.84
N PHE A 11 -17.70 4.77 -6.87
CA PHE A 11 -17.55 5.70 -7.98
C PHE A 11 -16.57 5.07 -9.00
N PRO A 12 -16.87 5.18 -10.31
CA PRO A 12 -15.93 4.71 -11.32
C PRO A 12 -14.62 5.49 -11.22
N LEU A 13 -13.52 4.79 -11.41
CA LEU A 13 -12.21 5.43 -11.50
C LEU A 13 -12.17 6.34 -12.73
N PRO A 14 -11.51 7.52 -12.68
CA PRO A 14 -11.45 8.43 -13.81
C PRO A 14 -10.85 7.73 -15.04
N GLU A 15 -11.57 7.72 -16.14
CA GLU A 15 -11.18 7.31 -17.51
C GLU A 15 -10.03 6.29 -17.65
N PHE A 16 -10.23 5.04 -17.17
CA PHE A 16 -9.27 3.94 -17.36
C PHE A 16 -9.27 3.34 -18.78
N VAL A 17 -10.07 3.88 -19.71
CA VAL A 17 -10.36 3.22 -20.99
C VAL A 17 -9.32 3.50 -22.06
N GLU A 18 -8.53 4.58 -21.96
CA GLU A 18 -7.57 4.99 -23.01
C GLU A 18 -6.14 5.24 -22.51
N GLU A 19 -5.87 5.18 -21.21
CA GLU A 19 -4.57 5.54 -20.65
C GLU A 19 -3.88 4.35 -19.98
N SER A 20 -2.56 4.26 -20.15
CA SER A 20 -1.73 3.26 -19.47
C SER A 20 -1.56 3.63 -17.99
N TYR A 21 -1.90 2.71 -17.10
CA TYR A 21 -1.70 2.85 -15.65
C TYR A 21 -0.68 1.85 -15.14
N ALA A 22 0.13 2.28 -14.17
CA ALA A 22 0.94 1.41 -13.34
C ALA A 22 0.46 1.52 -11.89
N VAL A 23 0.21 0.39 -11.26
CA VAL A 23 -0.26 0.29 -9.87
C VAL A 23 0.94 0.17 -8.95
N ILE A 24 1.06 1.11 -8.03
CA ILE A 24 1.94 1.03 -6.86
C ILE A 24 1.07 0.68 -5.66
N CYS A 25 1.31 -0.48 -5.09
CA CYS A 25 0.52 -0.99 -3.97
C CYS A 25 1.40 -1.13 -2.73
N ASP A 26 0.99 -0.53 -1.63
CA ASP A 26 1.60 -0.77 -0.32
C ASP A 26 1.30 -2.20 0.17
N PHE A 27 2.02 -2.67 1.19
CA PHE A 27 1.86 -4.02 1.68
C PHE A 27 1.21 -4.07 3.07
N ASP A 28 1.87 -3.52 4.07
CA ASP A 28 1.43 -3.57 5.46
C ASP A 28 0.16 -2.73 5.67
N GLY A 29 -0.89 -3.33 6.24
CA GLY A 29 -2.19 -2.66 6.36
C GLY A 29 -2.97 -2.47 5.04
N THR A 30 -2.42 -2.88 3.91
CA THR A 30 -3.01 -2.79 2.56
C THR A 30 -3.22 -4.18 1.95
N VAL A 31 -2.14 -4.85 1.50
CA VAL A 31 -2.20 -6.25 1.02
C VAL A 31 -2.49 -7.19 2.18
N THR A 32 -1.95 -6.92 3.34
CA THR A 32 -2.31 -7.58 4.60
C THR A 32 -3.31 -6.74 5.39
N PRO A 33 -4.21 -7.35 6.20
CA PRO A 33 -5.20 -6.60 6.97
C PRO A 33 -4.60 -5.81 8.15
N PHE A 34 -3.34 -6.06 8.49
CA PHE A 34 -2.60 -5.42 9.58
C PHE A 34 -1.13 -5.21 9.17
N ASP A 35 -0.39 -4.45 9.98
CA ASP A 35 1.05 -4.26 9.83
C ASP A 35 1.80 -5.53 10.27
N VAL A 36 2.48 -6.20 9.32
CA VAL A 36 3.21 -7.45 9.56
C VAL A 36 4.50 -7.18 10.33
N THR A 37 5.15 -6.05 10.09
CA THR A 37 6.37 -5.65 10.80
C THR A 37 6.05 -5.45 12.28
N ASP A 38 4.99 -4.72 12.61
CA ASP A 38 4.52 -4.53 13.97
C ASP A 38 4.16 -5.86 14.64
N ALA A 39 3.46 -6.74 13.93
CA ALA A 39 3.07 -8.04 14.45
C ALA A 39 4.30 -8.95 14.75
N ILE A 40 5.36 -8.86 13.94
CA ILE A 40 6.64 -9.54 14.18
C ILE A 40 7.33 -8.96 15.42
N LEU A 41 7.38 -7.63 15.54
CA LEU A 41 7.98 -6.95 16.68
C LEU A 41 7.25 -7.29 17.97
N GLU A 42 5.92 -7.23 17.98
CA GLU A 42 5.10 -7.56 19.16
C GLU A 42 5.32 -9.01 19.62
N ARG A 43 5.49 -9.95 18.69
CA ARG A 43 5.59 -11.37 19.00
C ARG A 43 7.01 -11.82 19.33
N PHE A 44 8.03 -11.21 18.74
CA PHE A 44 9.39 -11.76 18.73
C PHE A 44 10.48 -10.78 19.15
N ALA A 45 10.19 -9.49 19.26
CA ALA A 45 11.21 -8.52 19.64
C ALA A 45 11.31 -8.36 21.17
N HIS A 46 12.48 -7.92 21.62
CA HIS A 46 12.64 -7.49 23.01
C HIS A 46 11.71 -6.28 23.28
N PRO A 47 10.99 -6.22 24.42
CA PRO A 47 9.97 -5.18 24.69
C PRO A 47 10.41 -3.73 24.54
N SER A 48 11.72 -3.44 24.57
CA SER A 48 12.27 -2.10 24.34
C SER A 48 11.96 -1.53 22.95
N TRP A 49 11.49 -2.35 22.00
CA TRP A 49 11.06 -1.86 20.70
C TRP A 49 9.94 -0.80 20.83
N LYS A 50 9.07 -0.92 21.85
CA LYS A 50 7.97 0.03 22.09
C LYS A 50 8.47 1.43 22.45
N THR A 51 9.58 1.52 23.20
CA THR A 51 10.20 2.82 23.50
C THR A 51 10.71 3.51 22.22
N ILE A 52 11.25 2.73 21.28
CA ILE A 52 11.72 3.26 20.00
C ILE A 52 10.53 3.71 19.14
N GLU A 53 9.43 2.95 19.18
CA GLU A 53 8.16 3.31 18.53
C GLU A 53 7.61 4.63 19.07
N ASP A 54 7.59 4.80 20.39
CA ASP A 54 7.17 6.04 21.04
C ASP A 54 8.00 7.25 20.60
N GLU A 55 9.32 7.10 20.42
CA GLU A 55 10.20 8.13 19.90
C GLU A 55 9.85 8.53 18.46
N TRP A 56 9.52 7.54 17.61
CA TRP A 56 9.05 7.80 16.25
C TRP A 56 7.68 8.49 16.23
N VAL A 57 6.72 8.04 17.01
CA VAL A 57 5.39 8.66 17.13
C VAL A 57 5.48 10.10 17.59
N GLN A 58 6.44 10.44 18.45
CA GLN A 58 6.73 11.81 18.91
C GLN A 58 7.47 12.65 17.88
N GLY A 59 7.89 12.06 16.75
CA GLY A 59 8.64 12.76 15.70
C GLY A 59 10.14 12.94 15.99
N ASN A 60 10.67 12.24 17.00
CA ASN A 60 12.10 12.30 17.37
C ASN A 60 12.98 11.41 16.48
N LEU A 61 12.37 10.46 15.79
CA LEU A 61 13.02 9.55 14.84
C LEU A 61 12.28 9.56 13.50
N SER A 62 13.01 9.37 12.42
CA SER A 62 12.43 9.01 11.14
C SER A 62 11.94 7.54 11.15
N ALA A 63 11.03 7.16 10.26
CA ALA A 63 10.58 5.78 10.12
C ALA A 63 11.75 4.83 9.84
N ARG A 64 12.71 5.26 9.00
CA ARG A 64 13.93 4.51 8.72
C ARG A 64 14.76 4.26 9.99
N GLU A 65 15.03 5.29 10.78
CA GLU A 65 15.82 5.17 12.04
C GLU A 65 15.10 4.29 13.06
N CYS A 66 13.77 4.41 13.14
CA CYS A 66 12.94 3.57 13.99
C CYS A 66 13.14 2.09 13.63
N MET A 67 12.94 1.70 12.38
CA MET A 67 13.10 0.33 11.92
C MET A 67 14.55 -0.18 12.06
N GLU A 68 15.55 0.66 11.79
CA GLU A 68 16.97 0.31 11.95
C GLU A 68 17.30 -0.07 13.40
N ARG A 69 16.64 0.54 14.39
CA ARG A 69 16.82 0.23 15.80
C ARG A 69 15.93 -0.92 16.30
N GLN A 70 14.74 -1.10 15.74
CA GLN A 70 13.78 -2.12 16.17
C GLN A 70 14.12 -3.52 15.65
N ILE A 71 14.48 -3.65 14.38
CA ILE A 71 14.66 -4.95 13.73
C ILE A 71 15.76 -5.81 14.40
N PRO A 72 16.89 -5.26 14.88
CA PRO A 72 17.88 -6.03 15.65
C PRO A 72 17.36 -6.64 16.95
N LEU A 73 16.23 -6.16 17.47
CA LEU A 73 15.60 -6.67 18.70
C LEU A 73 14.79 -7.95 18.48
N ILE A 74 14.57 -8.37 17.23
CA ILE A 74 13.84 -9.60 16.90
C ILE A 74 14.69 -10.81 17.30
N GLY A 75 14.15 -11.60 18.25
CA GLY A 75 14.78 -12.83 18.76
C GLY A 75 14.27 -14.13 18.13
N ALA A 76 13.46 -14.07 17.07
CA ALA A 76 12.89 -15.24 16.42
C ALA A 76 13.98 -16.13 15.82
N LYS A 77 13.92 -17.45 16.13
CA LYS A 77 14.77 -18.43 15.45
C LYS A 77 14.26 -18.68 14.02
N PRO A 78 15.15 -19.11 13.08
CA PRO A 78 14.74 -19.65 11.80
C PRO A 78 13.67 -20.73 11.97
N GLY A 79 12.70 -20.77 11.09
CA GLY A 79 11.54 -21.67 11.16
C GLY A 79 10.39 -21.15 12.04
N VAL A 80 10.67 -20.39 13.09
CA VAL A 80 9.61 -19.79 13.95
C VAL A 80 9.02 -18.54 13.29
N LEU A 81 9.86 -17.71 12.70
CA LEU A 81 9.41 -16.55 11.90
C LEU A 81 8.61 -17.01 10.69
N GLU A 82 9.12 -18.00 9.95
CA GLU A 82 8.46 -18.56 8.79
C GLU A 82 7.09 -19.15 9.15
N ALA A 83 7.00 -19.91 10.25
CA ALA A 83 5.72 -20.46 10.70
C ALA A 83 4.69 -19.37 11.04
N PHE A 84 5.14 -18.22 11.57
CA PHE A 84 4.27 -17.07 11.77
C PHE A 84 3.83 -16.46 10.43
N LEU A 85 4.76 -16.28 9.49
CA LEU A 85 4.45 -15.71 8.17
C LEU A 85 3.52 -16.61 7.35
N ASP A 86 3.55 -17.93 7.58
CA ASP A 86 2.63 -18.89 6.94
C ASP A 86 1.16 -18.66 7.33
N GLU A 87 0.92 -18.09 8.51
CA GLU A 87 -0.43 -17.81 9.03
C GLU A 87 -0.95 -16.42 8.64
N VAL A 88 -0.12 -15.54 8.06
CA VAL A 88 -0.53 -14.17 7.70
C VAL A 88 -1.47 -14.19 6.51
N PRO A 89 -2.72 -13.71 6.68
CA PRO A 89 -3.68 -13.64 5.60
C PRO A 89 -3.40 -12.44 4.68
N VAL A 90 -3.90 -12.52 3.45
CA VAL A 90 -4.03 -11.36 2.57
C VAL A 90 -5.44 -10.79 2.64
N THR A 91 -5.58 -9.50 2.39
CA THR A 91 -6.86 -8.79 2.36
C THR A 91 -7.77 -9.38 1.28
N ASP A 92 -9.05 -9.51 1.61
CA ASP A 92 -10.06 -10.07 0.71
C ASP A 92 -10.06 -9.37 -0.66
N GLY A 93 -10.13 -10.20 -1.71
CA GLY A 93 -10.12 -9.73 -3.10
C GLY A 93 -8.73 -9.42 -3.67
N PHE A 94 -7.63 -9.45 -2.88
CA PHE A 94 -6.31 -9.13 -3.41
C PHE A 94 -5.83 -10.14 -4.47
N VAL A 95 -6.07 -11.42 -4.25
CA VAL A 95 -5.73 -12.47 -5.23
C VAL A 95 -6.49 -12.27 -6.55
N GLU A 96 -7.76 -11.92 -6.48
CA GLU A 96 -8.61 -11.61 -7.63
C GLU A 96 -8.13 -10.34 -8.34
N PHE A 97 -7.73 -9.33 -7.57
CA PHE A 97 -7.18 -8.09 -8.11
C PHE A 97 -5.87 -8.32 -8.87
N THR A 98 -4.97 -9.16 -8.34
CA THR A 98 -3.72 -9.50 -9.06
C THR A 98 -3.99 -10.22 -10.38
N ARG A 99 -4.98 -11.13 -10.41
CA ARG A 99 -5.42 -11.81 -11.64
C ARG A 99 -6.03 -10.83 -12.63
N PHE A 100 -6.84 -9.89 -12.14
CA PHE A 100 -7.42 -8.83 -12.96
C PHE A 100 -6.32 -7.97 -13.59
N CYS A 101 -5.37 -7.44 -12.81
CA CYS A 101 -4.25 -6.65 -13.32
C CYS A 101 -3.51 -7.42 -14.42
N ARG A 102 -3.17 -8.69 -14.18
CA ARG A 102 -2.48 -9.55 -15.15
C ARG A 102 -3.30 -9.74 -16.44
N SER A 103 -4.62 -9.95 -16.34
CA SER A 103 -5.49 -10.18 -17.51
C SER A 103 -5.68 -8.92 -18.37
N ARG A 104 -5.34 -7.76 -17.85
CA ARG A 104 -5.46 -6.45 -18.50
C ARG A 104 -4.10 -5.81 -18.79
N ASP A 105 -3.01 -6.56 -18.58
CA ASP A 105 -1.63 -6.08 -18.74
C ASP A 105 -1.35 -4.79 -17.93
N ILE A 106 -2.01 -4.64 -16.76
CA ILE A 106 -1.80 -3.53 -15.83
C ILE A 106 -0.59 -3.88 -14.95
N PRO A 107 0.53 -3.15 -15.05
CA PRO A 107 1.68 -3.35 -14.18
C PRO A 107 1.30 -3.13 -12.71
N LEU A 108 1.59 -4.12 -11.86
CA LEU A 108 1.39 -4.06 -10.41
C LEU A 108 2.72 -4.29 -9.72
N THR A 109 3.15 -3.34 -8.89
CA THR A 109 4.36 -3.44 -8.07
C THR A 109 4.03 -3.18 -6.62
N ILE A 110 4.47 -4.08 -5.73
CA ILE A 110 4.44 -3.85 -4.28
C ILE A 110 5.61 -2.94 -3.90
N VAL A 111 5.31 -1.83 -3.22
CA VAL A 111 6.32 -0.88 -2.72
C VAL A 111 6.04 -0.59 -1.25
N SER A 112 6.87 -1.12 -0.36
CA SER A 112 6.62 -1.14 1.07
C SER A 112 7.86 -0.73 1.89
N ASP A 113 7.62 -0.09 3.02
CA ASP A 113 8.65 0.12 4.05
C ASP A 113 8.91 -1.15 4.90
N GLY A 114 8.13 -2.22 4.71
CA GLY A 114 8.31 -3.48 5.40
C GLY A 114 9.56 -4.27 4.95
N MET A 115 9.68 -5.48 5.48
CA MET A 115 10.80 -6.40 5.21
C MET A 115 10.54 -7.24 3.96
N ASP A 116 11.40 -7.17 2.96
CA ASP A 116 11.30 -7.90 1.68
C ASP A 116 11.14 -9.42 1.87
N TYR A 117 11.82 -9.98 2.85
CA TYR A 117 11.72 -11.39 3.18
C TYR A 117 10.31 -11.79 3.61
N ALA A 118 9.69 -11.04 4.52
CA ALA A 118 8.34 -11.30 5.00
C ALA A 118 7.32 -11.15 3.86
N ILE A 119 7.42 -10.07 3.11
CA ILE A 119 6.54 -9.77 1.96
C ILE A 119 6.59 -10.91 0.93
N ARG A 120 7.80 -11.30 0.50
CA ARG A 120 7.99 -12.36 -0.50
C ARG A 120 7.52 -13.72 0.01
N HIS A 121 7.72 -14.04 1.29
CA HIS A 121 7.26 -15.28 1.89
C HIS A 121 5.72 -15.36 1.85
N ILE A 122 5.02 -14.31 2.29
CA ILE A 122 3.56 -14.24 2.27
C ILE A 122 3.03 -14.32 0.84
N LEU A 123 3.56 -13.55 -0.09
CA LEU A 123 3.16 -13.60 -1.49
C LEU A 123 3.36 -15.00 -2.10
N TYR A 124 4.49 -15.66 -1.79
CA TYR A 124 4.76 -17.03 -2.24
C TYR A 124 3.71 -18.01 -1.74
N ARG A 125 3.35 -17.95 -0.46
CA ARG A 125 2.33 -18.81 0.16
C ARG A 125 0.96 -18.67 -0.52
N HIS A 126 0.65 -17.50 -1.04
CA HIS A 126 -0.59 -17.22 -1.76
C HIS A 126 -0.47 -17.35 -3.30
N GLY A 127 0.64 -17.92 -3.82
CA GLY A 127 0.85 -18.14 -5.26
C GLY A 127 1.14 -16.87 -6.07
N MET A 128 1.56 -15.79 -5.41
CA MET A 128 1.76 -14.47 -6.03
C MET A 128 3.24 -14.06 -6.13
N HIS A 129 4.15 -15.02 -6.16
CA HIS A 129 5.61 -14.81 -6.24
C HIS A 129 6.08 -14.06 -7.50
N HIS A 130 5.23 -13.93 -8.50
CA HIS A 130 5.51 -13.22 -9.75
C HIS A 130 5.37 -11.70 -9.65
N ILE A 131 4.80 -11.17 -8.55
CA ILE A 131 4.61 -9.74 -8.36
C ILE A 131 5.95 -9.11 -7.98
N PRO A 132 6.39 -8.04 -8.68
CA PRO A 132 7.58 -7.29 -8.29
C PRO A 132 7.43 -6.69 -6.88
N VAL A 133 8.48 -6.79 -6.08
CA VAL A 133 8.53 -6.25 -4.71
C VAL A 133 9.75 -5.35 -4.56
N VAL A 134 9.49 -4.12 -4.14
CA VAL A 134 10.48 -3.11 -3.73
C VAL A 134 10.25 -2.82 -2.24
N ALA A 135 11.20 -3.25 -1.40
CA ALA A 135 11.08 -3.14 0.05
C ALA A 135 12.47 -3.10 0.72
N ASN A 136 12.51 -2.85 2.01
CA ASN A 136 13.75 -2.90 2.78
C ASN A 136 14.28 -4.32 2.84
N ARG A 137 15.59 -4.49 2.67
CA ARG A 137 16.22 -5.81 2.63
C ARG A 137 16.50 -6.33 4.03
N LEU A 138 15.89 -7.45 4.39
CA LEU A 138 16.18 -8.14 5.64
C LEU A 138 17.46 -8.97 5.52
N ILE A 139 18.46 -8.63 6.32
CA ILE A 139 19.70 -9.39 6.45
C ILE A 139 19.61 -10.25 7.69
N ARG A 140 19.80 -11.57 7.51
CA ARG A 140 19.90 -12.53 8.58
C ARG A 140 21.33 -12.91 8.82
N SER A 141 21.83 -12.74 10.04
CA SER A 141 23.16 -13.11 10.47
C SER A 141 23.12 -14.11 11.63
N ARG A 142 24.30 -14.55 12.10
CA ARG A 142 24.40 -15.37 13.32
C ARG A 142 24.02 -14.61 14.59
N THR A 143 24.08 -13.28 14.55
CA THR A 143 23.83 -12.38 15.69
C THR A 143 22.42 -11.78 15.70
N GLY A 144 21.58 -12.07 14.69
CA GLY A 144 20.21 -11.56 14.61
C GLY A 144 19.85 -11.01 13.24
N TYR A 145 18.91 -10.08 13.23
CA TYR A 145 18.36 -9.45 12.05
C TYR A 145 18.86 -8.01 11.92
N GLN A 146 19.00 -7.54 10.69
CA GLN A 146 19.32 -6.16 10.34
C GLN A 146 18.59 -5.76 9.06
N LEU A 147 18.40 -4.45 8.82
CA LEU A 147 17.85 -3.94 7.57
C LEU A 147 18.92 -3.18 6.78
N GLU A 148 18.86 -3.38 5.47
CA GLU A 148 19.44 -2.48 4.48
C GLU A 148 18.32 -1.72 3.78
N PHE A 149 18.61 -0.49 3.36
CA PHE A 149 17.64 0.42 2.74
C PHE A 149 18.05 0.76 1.30
N PRO A 150 18.03 -0.22 0.37
CA PRO A 150 18.55 -0.05 -0.99
C PRO A 150 17.77 0.96 -1.82
N TYR A 151 16.55 1.28 -1.40
CA TYR A 151 15.64 2.21 -2.08
C TYR A 151 15.37 3.48 -1.26
N GLY A 152 16.15 3.69 -0.20
CA GLY A 152 16.15 4.92 0.56
C GLY A 152 16.72 6.08 -0.26
N ARG A 153 16.28 7.29 0.06
CA ARG A 153 16.77 8.51 -0.59
C ARG A 153 17.12 9.54 0.47
N GLU A 154 18.16 10.32 0.24
CA GLU A 154 18.49 11.47 1.09
C GLU A 154 17.31 12.44 1.15
N GLY A 155 16.98 12.91 2.35
CA GLY A 155 15.83 13.76 2.62
C GLY A 155 14.46 13.05 2.67
N CYS A 156 14.39 11.72 2.44
CA CYS A 156 13.19 10.93 2.66
C CYS A 156 13.26 10.25 4.05
N PRO A 157 12.25 10.42 4.93
CA PRO A 157 12.25 9.82 6.25
C PRO A 157 11.97 8.32 6.25
N SER A 158 11.48 7.77 5.13
CA SER A 158 11.12 6.36 4.95
C SER A 158 12.33 5.52 4.52
N GLY A 159 12.29 4.22 4.77
CA GLY A 159 13.29 3.26 4.30
C GLY A 159 13.25 3.07 2.79
N VAL A 160 12.04 3.10 2.21
CA VAL A 160 11.80 3.12 0.75
C VAL A 160 11.22 4.46 0.34
N CYS A 161 11.87 5.15 -0.56
CA CYS A 161 11.31 6.37 -1.15
C CYS A 161 10.28 6.01 -2.22
N LYS A 162 9.00 5.87 -1.84
CA LYS A 162 7.91 5.47 -2.76
C LYS A 162 7.81 6.39 -3.97
N CYS A 163 8.04 7.71 -3.81
CA CYS A 163 8.04 8.66 -4.92
C CYS A 163 9.12 8.36 -5.97
N SER A 164 10.35 8.05 -5.52
CA SER A 164 11.46 7.70 -6.43
C SER A 164 11.21 6.37 -7.14
N VAL A 165 10.65 5.39 -6.45
CA VAL A 165 10.29 4.10 -7.06
C VAL A 165 9.17 4.30 -8.09
N ALA A 166 8.13 5.05 -7.75
CA ALA A 166 7.01 5.34 -8.65
C ALA A 166 7.46 6.06 -9.92
N SER A 167 8.41 7.01 -9.82
CA SER A 167 8.94 7.72 -10.99
C SER A 167 9.67 6.82 -11.99
N ILE A 168 10.14 5.66 -11.56
CA ILE A 168 10.78 4.66 -12.42
C ILE A 168 9.73 3.66 -12.94
N VAL A 169 8.91 3.13 -12.04
CA VAL A 169 7.95 2.05 -12.37
C VAL A 169 6.79 2.55 -13.23
N ALA A 170 6.38 3.80 -13.05
CA ALA A 170 5.30 4.45 -13.78
C ALA A 170 5.79 5.53 -14.75
N ALA A 171 7.05 5.46 -15.25
CA ALA A 171 7.66 6.49 -16.08
C ALA A 171 6.83 6.86 -17.34
N ASP A 172 6.25 5.85 -17.98
CA ASP A 172 5.47 5.98 -19.20
C ASP A 172 3.96 5.75 -18.96
N SER A 173 3.51 5.84 -17.70
CA SER A 173 2.15 5.51 -17.30
C SER A 173 1.65 6.46 -16.23
N LYS A 174 0.33 6.56 -16.07
CA LYS A 174 -0.26 7.20 -14.89
C LYS A 174 -0.05 6.33 -13.65
N CYS A 175 0.37 6.94 -12.56
CA CYS A 175 0.56 6.25 -11.28
C CYS A 175 -0.76 6.13 -10.53
N LEU A 176 -1.20 4.91 -10.25
CA LEU A 176 -2.27 4.60 -9.32
C LEU A 176 -1.68 4.09 -8.01
N LEU A 177 -1.87 4.83 -6.93
CA LEU A 177 -1.45 4.43 -5.59
C LEU A 177 -2.58 3.69 -4.88
N ILE A 178 -2.26 2.53 -4.28
CA ILE A 178 -3.13 1.82 -3.33
C ILE A 178 -2.38 1.72 -2.01
N GLY A 179 -2.96 2.26 -0.92
CA GLY A 179 -2.28 2.29 0.37
C GLY A 179 -3.20 2.64 1.54
N ASP A 180 -2.62 2.73 2.73
CA ASP A 180 -3.34 3.06 3.96
C ASP A 180 -2.59 4.05 4.87
N GLY A 181 -1.26 4.08 4.80
CA GLY A 181 -0.36 4.60 5.82
C GLY A 181 0.26 5.97 5.56
N LEU A 182 1.05 6.41 6.53
CA LEU A 182 1.81 7.67 6.46
C LEU A 182 2.93 7.61 5.40
N SER A 183 3.52 6.41 5.18
CA SER A 183 4.57 6.21 4.18
C SER A 183 4.10 6.46 2.75
N ASP A 184 2.77 6.43 2.52
CA ASP A 184 2.14 6.67 1.21
C ASP A 184 1.89 8.15 0.92
N CYS A 185 1.83 8.98 1.96
CA CYS A 185 1.40 10.38 1.85
C CYS A 185 2.25 11.20 0.87
N CYS A 186 3.56 10.95 0.82
CA CYS A 186 4.43 11.67 -0.11
C CYS A 186 4.16 11.29 -1.57
N LEU A 187 3.83 10.01 -1.85
CA LEU A 187 3.49 9.55 -3.19
C LEU A 187 2.09 10.02 -3.62
N ALA A 188 1.12 10.05 -2.70
CA ALA A 188 -0.22 10.54 -2.98
C ALA A 188 -0.25 11.95 -3.61
N ARG A 189 0.74 12.79 -3.26
CA ARG A 189 0.91 14.13 -3.84
C ARG A 189 1.16 14.13 -5.34
N SER A 190 1.82 13.10 -5.87
CA SER A 190 2.22 13.00 -7.28
C SER A 190 1.53 11.87 -8.03
N ALA A 191 0.80 11.01 -7.33
CA ALA A 191 -0.01 9.98 -7.95
C ALA A 191 -1.14 10.60 -8.78
N SER A 192 -1.46 9.99 -9.92
CA SER A 192 -2.59 10.44 -10.75
C SER A 192 -3.91 10.20 -10.04
N PHE A 193 -3.99 9.13 -9.23
CA PHE A 193 -5.13 8.81 -8.39
C PHE A 193 -4.69 7.94 -7.21
N THR A 194 -5.37 8.08 -6.08
CA THR A 194 -5.09 7.30 -4.86
C THR A 194 -6.31 6.50 -4.43
N LEU A 195 -6.15 5.20 -4.23
CA LEU A 195 -7.09 4.36 -3.52
C LEU A 195 -6.60 4.23 -2.08
N ALA A 196 -7.29 4.91 -1.17
CA ALA A 196 -6.91 4.99 0.22
C ALA A 196 -7.81 4.11 1.09
N ARG A 197 -7.23 3.27 1.96
CA ARG A 197 -8.02 2.41 2.85
C ARG A 197 -8.88 3.25 3.79
N HIS A 198 -10.16 2.88 3.90
CA HIS A 198 -11.13 3.61 4.71
C HIS A 198 -10.72 3.69 6.19
N GLY A 199 -10.85 4.89 6.78
CA GLY A 199 -10.55 5.16 8.19
C GLY A 199 -9.06 5.29 8.53
N LYS A 200 -8.17 5.18 7.54
CA LYS A 200 -6.72 5.21 7.73
C LYS A 200 -6.10 6.60 7.48
N SER A 201 -4.81 6.73 7.81
CA SER A 201 -4.09 8.02 7.75
C SER A 201 -3.96 8.58 6.33
N LEU A 202 -3.73 7.72 5.33
CA LEU A 202 -3.66 8.14 3.93
C LEU A 202 -4.97 8.79 3.46
N GLN A 203 -6.13 8.21 3.82
CA GLN A 203 -7.42 8.80 3.49
C GLN A 203 -7.57 10.22 4.05
N ARG A 204 -7.26 10.40 5.35
CA ARG A 204 -7.34 11.72 5.99
C ARG A 204 -6.42 12.72 5.30
N HIS A 205 -5.18 12.30 5.03
CA HIS A 205 -4.20 13.14 4.35
C HIS A 205 -4.67 13.57 2.95
N CYS A 206 -5.18 12.65 2.13
CA CYS A 206 -5.69 12.98 0.80
C CYS A 206 -6.88 13.95 0.87
N ALA A 207 -7.81 13.74 1.83
CA ALA A 207 -8.95 14.62 2.01
C ALA A 207 -8.54 16.03 2.45
N GLU A 208 -7.62 16.15 3.41
CA GLU A 208 -7.09 17.43 3.91
C GLU A 208 -6.33 18.21 2.85
N GLN A 209 -5.58 17.52 1.99
CA GLN A 209 -4.77 18.14 0.93
C GLN A 209 -5.53 18.32 -0.40
N GLY A 210 -6.74 17.78 -0.51
CA GLY A 210 -7.53 17.84 -1.75
C GLY A 210 -6.97 16.97 -2.88
N PHE A 211 -6.20 15.92 -2.56
CA PHE A 211 -5.65 15.01 -3.57
C PHE A 211 -6.74 14.10 -4.15
N PRO A 212 -6.70 13.79 -5.47
CA PRO A 212 -7.66 12.89 -6.09
C PRO A 212 -7.60 11.51 -5.44
N HIS A 213 -8.67 11.10 -4.75
CA HIS A 213 -8.70 9.80 -4.08
C HIS A 213 -10.11 9.23 -3.99
N GLN A 214 -10.16 7.92 -3.77
CA GLN A 214 -11.35 7.16 -3.39
C GLN A 214 -11.00 6.20 -2.25
N THR A 215 -11.98 5.92 -1.39
CA THR A 215 -11.79 4.99 -0.28
C THR A 215 -12.24 3.58 -0.67
N TYR A 216 -11.57 2.57 -0.08
CA TYR A 216 -11.92 1.16 -0.21
C TYR A 216 -11.86 0.46 1.17
N LEU A 217 -12.60 -0.61 1.34
CA LEU A 217 -12.56 -1.49 2.52
C LEU A 217 -11.71 -2.73 2.25
N ASP A 218 -11.87 -3.31 1.06
CA ASP A 218 -11.15 -4.50 0.59
C ASP A 218 -10.88 -4.40 -0.93
N PHE A 219 -10.18 -5.36 -1.51
CA PHE A 219 -9.85 -5.33 -2.93
C PHE A 219 -11.03 -5.66 -3.84
N PHE A 220 -12.15 -6.16 -3.32
CA PHE A 220 -13.37 -6.27 -4.13
C PHE A 220 -13.96 -4.89 -4.43
N ASP A 221 -13.91 -3.94 -3.49
CA ASP A 221 -14.32 -2.55 -3.76
C ASP A 221 -13.47 -1.93 -4.88
N ILE A 222 -12.15 -2.21 -4.88
CA ILE A 222 -11.24 -1.75 -5.93
C ILE A 222 -11.61 -2.37 -7.28
N LEU A 223 -11.85 -3.70 -7.31
CA LEU A 223 -12.27 -4.39 -8.54
C LEU A 223 -13.57 -3.83 -9.11
N GLU A 224 -14.54 -3.52 -8.25
CA GLU A 224 -15.80 -2.92 -8.71
C GLU A 224 -15.57 -1.50 -9.28
N ALA A 225 -14.66 -0.71 -8.70
CA ALA A 225 -14.31 0.60 -9.20
C ALA A 225 -13.68 0.53 -10.62
N PHE A 226 -12.87 -0.50 -10.89
CA PHE A 226 -12.30 -0.75 -12.22
C PHE A 226 -13.32 -1.25 -13.27
N LYS A 227 -14.41 -1.89 -12.83
CA LYS A 227 -15.46 -2.42 -13.71
C LYS A 227 -16.60 -1.43 -13.95
N ALA A 228 -16.74 -0.43 -13.09
CA ALA A 228 -17.82 0.53 -13.20
C ALA A 228 -17.72 1.30 -14.52
N PRO A 229 -18.81 1.42 -15.28
CA PRO A 229 -18.80 2.24 -16.50
C PRO A 229 -18.53 3.70 -16.12
N VAL A 230 -17.62 4.33 -16.88
CA VAL A 230 -17.37 5.78 -16.74
C VAL A 230 -18.70 6.52 -16.95
N PRO A 231 -19.15 7.38 -16.02
CA PRO A 231 -20.33 8.20 -16.25
C PRO A 231 -20.09 9.04 -17.49
N GLN A 232 -20.96 8.92 -18.50
CA GLN A 232 -20.90 9.85 -19.64
C GLN A 232 -20.98 11.27 -19.09
N PRO A 233 -20.14 12.21 -19.57
CA PRO A 233 -20.25 13.60 -19.16
C PRO A 233 -21.69 14.05 -19.37
N TYR A 234 -22.30 14.58 -18.34
CA TYR A 234 -23.67 15.08 -18.37
C TYR A 234 -23.75 16.06 -19.54
N ALA A 235 -24.42 15.68 -20.61
CA ALA A 235 -24.69 16.58 -21.73
C ALA A 235 -25.46 17.76 -21.14
N MET A 236 -24.82 18.91 -21.00
CA MET A 236 -25.50 20.13 -20.60
C MET A 236 -26.67 20.33 -21.58
N PRO A 237 -27.90 20.48 -21.10
CA PRO A 237 -29.01 20.79 -22.00
C PRO A 237 -28.62 22.01 -22.79
N ALA A 238 -28.75 21.94 -24.12
CA ALA A 238 -28.46 23.05 -25.02
C ALA A 238 -29.17 24.28 -24.47
N ALA A 239 -28.41 25.35 -24.21
CA ALA A 239 -28.97 26.61 -23.79
C ALA A 239 -30.01 27.06 -24.84
N VAL A 240 -31.28 27.10 -24.44
CA VAL A 240 -32.33 27.70 -25.27
C VAL A 240 -32.01 29.18 -25.34
N LEU A 241 -31.43 29.60 -26.47
CA LEU A 241 -31.28 31.03 -26.77
C LEU A 241 -32.69 31.64 -26.86
N PRO A 242 -32.95 32.74 -26.14
CA PRO A 242 -34.22 33.45 -26.32
C PRO A 242 -34.31 33.96 -27.76
N ALA A 243 -35.44 33.69 -28.40
CA ALA A 243 -35.76 34.29 -29.72
C ALA A 243 -35.81 35.79 -29.61
N VAL A 244 -35.09 36.48 -30.51
CA VAL A 244 -35.15 37.96 -30.69
C VAL A 244 -36.41 38.35 -31.46
#